data_3f454d1a58b95c67c5396663e845a4fe
#
_entry.id   3f454d1a58b95c67c5396663e845a4fe
#
_cell.length_a   1.000
_cell.length_b   1.000
_cell.length_c   1.000
_cell.angle_alpha   90.00
_cell.angle_beta   90.00
_cell.angle_gamma   90.00
#
_symmetry.space_group_name_H-M   'P 1'
#
loop_
_entity.id
_entity.type
_entity.pdbx_description
1 polymer ?
#
loop_
_entity_poly.entity_id
_entity_poly.type
_entity_poly.pdbx_seq_one_letter_code
_entity_poly.pdbx_strand_id
1 'polypeptide(L)'
;EWHLGRKVLAIHKGGKGIRAELDDGLVIEAAAVLSAVGLRPHIALAQEAGLEVARGIKVDQTGRTSDPAIYAIGDCAEYPQGLAAYVTPIMAAARAIAPSALGTPTEIRFPPLSVQVKTTAYPVVLLPAPVGVDGQWQEVANDERGLKYHYKDADGTIRGYVFTKDYCQDRMDMDRALSEQMTGVAA
;
A
#
# COMPACT_ATOMS: atom_id res chain seq x y z
N GLU A 1 -22.51 13.14 8.73
CA GLU A 1 -22.15 14.30 7.89
C GLU A 1 -20.72 14.16 7.39
N TRP A 2 -20.45 14.59 6.14
CA TRP A 2 -19.13 14.54 5.53
C TRP A 2 -18.65 15.94 5.18
N HIS A 3 -17.44 16.32 5.60
CA HIS A 3 -16.78 17.56 5.25
C HIS A 3 -15.59 17.27 4.32
N LEU A 4 -15.90 16.96 3.06
CA LEU A 4 -14.91 16.56 2.05
C LEU A 4 -14.08 17.77 1.60
N GLY A 5 -12.79 17.52 1.27
CA GLY A 5 -11.87 18.56 0.80
C GLY A 5 -11.44 19.54 1.89
N ARG A 6 -11.63 19.21 3.16
CA ARG A 6 -11.27 20.04 4.30
C ARG A 6 -10.06 19.49 5.04
N LYS A 7 -9.33 20.38 5.69
CA LYS A 7 -8.22 20.01 6.58
C LYS A 7 -8.57 20.37 8.01
N VAL A 8 -8.26 19.48 8.95
CA VAL A 8 -8.28 19.80 10.38
C VAL A 8 -7.03 20.60 10.70
N LEU A 9 -7.19 21.83 11.15
CA LEU A 9 -6.10 22.73 11.53
C LEU A 9 -5.67 22.52 12.96
N ALA A 10 -6.63 22.34 13.87
CA ALA A 10 -6.37 22.19 15.28
C ALA A 10 -7.39 21.30 15.96
N ILE A 11 -6.98 20.65 17.04
CA ILE A 11 -7.84 19.86 17.92
C ILE A 11 -7.60 20.37 19.34
N HIS A 12 -8.67 20.81 19.98
CA HIS A 12 -8.64 21.36 21.33
C HIS A 12 -9.49 20.54 22.28
N LYS A 13 -9.06 20.44 23.52
CA LYS A 13 -9.90 19.91 24.59
C LYS A 13 -10.99 20.93 24.91
N GLY A 14 -12.24 20.57 24.75
CA GLY A 14 -13.40 21.40 25.13
C GLY A 14 -14.01 20.94 26.47
N GLY A 15 -14.98 21.69 26.99
CA GLY A 15 -15.55 21.46 28.33
C GLY A 15 -16.04 20.03 28.59
N LYS A 16 -16.84 19.44 27.70
CA LYS A 16 -17.33 18.04 27.79
C LYS A 16 -16.84 17.13 26.66
N GLY A 17 -15.89 17.58 25.83
CA GLY A 17 -15.47 16.83 24.66
C GLY A 17 -14.25 17.45 23.98
N ILE A 18 -14.20 17.31 22.67
CA ILE A 18 -13.13 17.76 21.79
C ILE A 18 -13.73 18.72 20.77
N ARG A 19 -12.99 19.79 20.42
CA ARG A 19 -13.30 20.73 19.35
C ARG A 19 -12.26 20.59 18.27
N ALA A 20 -12.69 20.28 17.05
CA ALA A 20 -11.85 20.24 15.86
C ALA A 20 -12.13 21.48 14.98
N GLU A 21 -11.10 22.25 14.63
CA GLU A 21 -11.19 23.41 13.76
C GLU A 21 -10.76 23.03 12.36
N LEU A 22 -11.60 23.34 11.37
CA LEU A 22 -11.32 23.10 9.95
C LEU A 22 -10.76 24.36 9.29
N ASP A 23 -10.17 24.17 8.09
CA ASP A 23 -9.54 25.25 7.30
C ASP A 23 -10.51 26.29 6.72
N ASP A 24 -11.81 26.04 6.79
CA ASP A 24 -12.86 27.00 6.41
C ASP A 24 -13.47 27.75 7.61
N GLY A 25 -12.92 27.55 8.80
CA GLY A 25 -13.39 28.14 10.05
C GLY A 25 -14.53 27.38 10.73
N LEU A 26 -15.01 26.27 10.16
CA LEU A 26 -15.99 25.41 10.82
C LEU A 26 -15.37 24.75 12.06
N VAL A 27 -16.12 24.76 13.16
CA VAL A 27 -15.76 24.07 14.39
C VAL A 27 -16.71 22.90 14.63
N ILE A 28 -16.15 21.71 14.75
CA ILE A 28 -16.90 20.48 15.03
C ILE A 28 -16.67 20.10 16.49
N GLU A 29 -17.74 19.90 17.23
CA GLU A 29 -17.69 19.37 18.61
C GLU A 29 -18.01 17.87 18.60
N ALA A 30 -17.18 17.08 19.28
CA ALA A 30 -17.32 15.64 19.36
C ALA A 30 -16.91 15.10 20.73
N ALA A 31 -17.45 13.95 21.12
CA ALA A 31 -17.03 13.26 22.34
C ALA A 31 -15.62 12.66 22.20
N ALA A 32 -15.25 12.25 20.97
CA ALA A 32 -13.94 11.68 20.66
C ALA A 32 -13.54 11.99 19.22
N VAL A 33 -12.24 11.92 18.93
CA VAL A 33 -11.67 12.05 17.58
C VAL A 33 -10.84 10.81 17.27
N LEU A 34 -11.13 10.19 16.13
CA LEU A 34 -10.30 9.13 15.56
C LEU A 34 -9.45 9.72 14.42
N SER A 35 -8.12 9.63 14.57
CA SER A 35 -7.19 10.01 13.49
C SER A 35 -6.92 8.80 12.59
N ALA A 36 -7.30 8.90 11.32
CA ALA A 36 -7.09 7.86 10.31
C ALA A 36 -6.47 8.48 9.04
N VAL A 37 -5.38 9.25 9.22
CA VAL A 37 -4.74 10.10 8.19
C VAL A 37 -3.63 9.37 7.42
N GLY A 38 -3.52 8.07 7.56
CA GLY A 38 -2.48 7.24 6.93
C GLY A 38 -1.20 7.15 7.77
N LEU A 39 -0.19 6.52 7.18
CA LEU A 39 1.12 6.28 7.81
C LEU A 39 2.16 7.25 7.25
N ARG A 40 3.08 7.65 8.12
CA ARG A 40 4.30 8.37 7.74
C ARG A 40 5.50 7.58 8.21
N PRO A 41 6.47 7.28 7.33
CA PRO A 41 7.71 6.64 7.73
C PRO A 41 8.48 7.44 8.78
N HIS A 42 9.04 6.76 9.76
CA HIS A 42 9.98 7.35 10.70
C HIS A 42 11.37 7.34 10.08
N ILE A 43 11.87 8.51 9.67
CA ILE A 43 13.14 8.69 8.97
C ILE A 43 14.17 9.52 9.74
N ALA A 44 13.81 10.05 10.90
CA ALA A 44 14.66 11.00 11.65
C ALA A 44 16.07 10.44 11.94
N LEU A 45 16.16 9.20 12.44
CA LEU A 45 17.43 8.55 12.73
C LEU A 45 18.30 8.41 11.47
N ALA A 46 17.70 8.07 10.34
CA ALA A 46 18.42 7.92 9.07
C ALA A 46 18.93 9.29 8.55
N GLN A 47 18.11 10.34 8.70
CA GLN A 47 18.52 11.71 8.35
C GLN A 47 19.69 12.20 9.22
N GLU A 48 19.64 11.96 10.53
CA GLU A 48 20.70 12.31 11.46
C GLU A 48 22.00 11.53 11.16
N ALA A 49 21.87 10.29 10.66
CA ALA A 49 23.00 9.50 10.20
C ALA A 49 23.52 9.88 8.80
N GLY A 50 22.92 10.87 8.13
CA GLY A 50 23.33 11.33 6.81
C GLY A 50 22.90 10.42 5.65
N LEU A 51 21.97 9.50 5.86
CA LEU A 51 21.44 8.63 4.79
C LEU A 51 20.50 9.40 3.86
N GLU A 52 20.45 8.98 2.61
CA GLU A 52 19.47 9.52 1.66
C GLU A 52 18.05 9.14 2.05
N VAL A 53 17.19 10.16 2.16
CA VAL A 53 15.77 10.02 2.47
C VAL A 53 14.91 10.83 1.50
N ALA A 54 13.66 10.41 1.32
CA ALA A 54 12.61 11.19 0.67
C ALA A 54 11.31 11.04 1.46
N ARG A 55 10.33 10.29 1.00
CA ARG A 55 9.16 9.91 1.80
C ARG A 55 9.53 8.85 2.85
N GLY A 56 10.49 8.01 2.54
CA GLY A 56 11.10 6.99 3.38
C GLY A 56 12.63 7.05 3.32
N ILE A 57 13.30 6.08 3.90
CA ILE A 57 14.73 5.84 3.75
C ILE A 57 14.94 5.21 2.37
N LYS A 58 15.65 5.90 1.47
CA LYS A 58 15.87 5.38 0.13
C LYS A 58 16.74 4.12 0.18
N VAL A 59 16.28 3.11 -0.53
CA VAL A 59 17.04 1.87 -0.73
C VAL A 59 17.08 1.48 -2.20
N ASP A 60 18.12 0.70 -2.55
CA ASP A 60 18.21 0.08 -3.87
C ASP A 60 17.33 -1.19 -3.96
N GLN A 61 17.42 -1.89 -5.09
CA GLN A 61 16.68 -3.13 -5.33
C GLN A 61 17.04 -4.27 -4.37
N THR A 62 18.16 -4.17 -3.65
CA THR A 62 18.60 -5.16 -2.66
C THR A 62 18.30 -4.75 -1.22
N GLY A 63 17.65 -3.59 -1.02
CA GLY A 63 17.33 -3.02 0.29
C GLY A 63 18.47 -2.24 0.95
N ARG A 64 19.55 -1.96 0.21
CA ARG A 64 20.72 -1.22 0.69
C ARG A 64 20.48 0.28 0.61
N THR A 65 20.86 1.02 1.64
CA THR A 65 20.73 2.49 1.68
C THR A 65 21.89 3.17 0.92
N SER A 66 22.00 4.49 1.03
CA SER A 66 23.14 5.26 0.51
C SER A 66 24.47 4.90 1.19
N ASP A 67 24.42 4.32 2.40
CA ASP A 67 25.59 3.67 3.03
C ASP A 67 25.55 2.17 2.72
N PRO A 68 26.61 1.61 2.07
CA PRO A 68 26.62 0.20 1.67
C PRO A 68 26.61 -0.81 2.82
N ALA A 69 26.87 -0.38 4.04
CA ALA A 69 26.82 -1.24 5.24
C ALA A 69 25.45 -1.23 5.92
N ILE A 70 24.54 -0.35 5.47
CA ILE A 70 23.23 -0.15 6.11
C ILE A 70 22.10 -0.57 5.16
N TYR A 71 21.16 -1.33 5.68
CA TYR A 71 19.94 -1.75 5.01
C TYR A 71 18.72 -1.16 5.70
N ALA A 72 17.65 -0.86 4.94
CA ALA A 72 16.37 -0.49 5.50
C ALA A 72 15.25 -1.40 4.99
N ILE A 73 14.30 -1.71 5.86
CA ILE A 73 13.22 -2.64 5.62
C ILE A 73 11.94 -2.17 6.32
N GLY A 74 10.79 -2.53 5.77
CA GLY A 74 9.49 -2.25 6.38
C GLY A 74 8.95 -0.87 6.05
N ASP A 75 8.13 -0.33 6.95
CA ASP A 75 7.36 0.90 6.71
C ASP A 75 8.22 2.14 6.54
N CYS A 76 9.46 2.12 7.02
CA CYS A 76 10.40 3.23 6.87
C CYS A 76 11.19 3.20 5.56
N ALA A 77 11.24 2.08 4.85
CA ALA A 77 12.00 1.93 3.61
C ALA A 77 11.24 2.45 2.40
N GLU A 78 11.92 3.22 1.55
CA GLU A 78 11.41 3.65 0.24
C GLU A 78 12.19 2.93 -0.85
N TYR A 79 11.52 1.94 -1.44
CA TYR A 79 12.04 1.13 -2.55
C TYR A 79 11.91 1.88 -3.88
N PRO A 80 12.58 1.44 -4.96
CA PRO A 80 12.44 2.07 -6.28
C PRO A 80 10.98 2.18 -6.77
N GLN A 81 10.11 1.26 -6.31
CA GLN A 81 8.67 1.26 -6.64
C GLN A 81 7.84 2.13 -5.68
N GLY A 82 8.46 2.71 -4.64
CA GLY A 82 7.82 3.52 -3.61
C GLY A 82 7.71 2.84 -2.25
N LEU A 83 6.87 3.40 -1.38
CA LEU A 83 6.63 2.85 -0.05
C LEU A 83 5.76 1.59 -0.14
N ALA A 84 6.08 0.59 0.69
CA ALA A 84 5.37 -0.68 0.75
C ALA A 84 5.03 -1.05 2.22
N ALA A 85 4.20 -0.20 2.86
CA ALA A 85 3.86 -0.26 4.28
C ALA A 85 2.81 -1.35 4.59
N TYR A 86 3.17 -2.60 4.32
CA TYR A 86 2.36 -3.80 4.59
C TYR A 86 3.25 -4.94 5.07
N VAL A 87 2.66 -5.94 5.73
CA VAL A 87 3.43 -7.09 6.25
C VAL A 87 4.02 -7.97 5.14
N THR A 88 3.28 -8.21 4.06
CA THR A 88 3.74 -9.04 2.94
C THR A 88 5.03 -8.53 2.29
N PRO A 89 5.17 -7.23 1.94
CA PRO A 89 6.43 -6.66 1.47
C PRO A 89 7.59 -6.82 2.45
N ILE A 90 7.35 -6.68 3.76
CA ILE A 90 8.41 -6.85 4.77
C ILE A 90 9.00 -8.26 4.68
N MET A 91 8.16 -9.27 4.57
CA MET A 91 8.62 -10.67 4.46
C MET A 91 9.38 -10.94 3.15
N ALA A 92 8.94 -10.34 2.04
CA ALA A 92 9.63 -10.46 0.76
C ALA A 92 11.01 -9.76 0.81
N ALA A 93 11.05 -8.54 1.35
CA ALA A 93 12.29 -7.80 1.53
C ALA A 93 13.28 -8.50 2.47
N ALA A 94 12.81 -9.06 3.59
CA ALA A 94 13.67 -9.80 4.52
C ALA A 94 14.37 -11.00 3.86
N ARG A 95 13.65 -11.74 2.99
CA ARG A 95 14.21 -12.89 2.27
C ARG A 95 15.30 -12.50 1.27
N ALA A 96 15.25 -11.28 0.73
CA ALA A 96 16.26 -10.77 -0.20
C ALA A 96 17.41 -10.05 0.51
N ILE A 97 17.10 -9.30 1.58
CA ILE A 97 18.13 -8.56 2.35
C ILE A 97 19.04 -9.52 3.11
N ALA A 98 18.53 -10.61 3.66
CA ALA A 98 19.36 -11.54 4.42
C ALA A 98 20.55 -12.11 3.61
N PRO A 99 20.37 -12.71 2.41
CA PRO A 99 21.51 -13.11 1.59
C PRO A 99 22.33 -11.92 1.07
N SER A 100 21.71 -10.77 0.78
CA SER A 100 22.42 -9.56 0.34
C SER A 100 23.40 -9.08 1.41
N ALA A 101 23.01 -9.08 2.68
CA ALA A 101 23.85 -8.72 3.81
C ALA A 101 25.02 -9.72 4.03
N LEU A 102 24.87 -10.96 3.57
CA LEU A 102 25.90 -12.01 3.60
C LEU A 102 26.78 -12.03 2.33
N GLY A 103 26.67 -11.02 1.48
CA GLY A 103 27.52 -10.88 0.29
C GLY A 103 26.95 -11.51 -0.98
N THR A 104 25.70 -11.97 -0.98
CA THR A 104 25.01 -12.48 -2.16
C THR A 104 23.87 -11.52 -2.55
N PRO A 105 24.13 -10.50 -3.39
CA PRO A 105 23.13 -9.52 -3.77
C PRO A 105 21.88 -10.18 -4.35
N THR A 106 20.74 -9.98 -3.71
CA THR A 106 19.47 -10.57 -4.08
C THR A 106 18.41 -9.48 -4.22
N GLU A 107 17.78 -9.41 -5.38
CA GLU A 107 16.74 -8.42 -5.64
C GLU A 107 15.46 -8.69 -4.87
N ILE A 108 14.92 -7.64 -4.29
CA ILE A 108 13.61 -7.66 -3.65
C ILE A 108 12.54 -7.68 -4.74
N ARG A 109 11.73 -8.71 -4.75
CA ARG A 109 10.57 -8.86 -5.62
C ARG A 109 9.31 -8.93 -4.78
N PHE A 110 8.46 -7.91 -4.91
CA PHE A 110 7.18 -7.91 -4.22
C PHE A 110 6.16 -8.72 -5.01
N PRO A 111 5.39 -9.60 -4.34
CA PRO A 111 4.22 -10.21 -4.96
C PRO A 111 3.13 -9.16 -5.21
N PRO A 112 2.07 -9.47 -5.95
CA PRO A 112 0.89 -8.61 -6.03
C PRO A 112 0.40 -8.23 -4.64
N LEU A 113 0.27 -6.92 -4.38
CA LEU A 113 -0.10 -6.39 -3.06
C LEU A 113 -1.60 -6.18 -3.01
N SER A 114 -2.36 -7.27 -3.11
CA SER A 114 -3.80 -7.21 -2.98
C SER A 114 -4.23 -6.83 -1.56
N VAL A 115 -5.22 -5.95 -1.47
CA VAL A 115 -5.75 -5.43 -0.22
C VAL A 115 -7.11 -6.06 0.06
N GLN A 116 -7.25 -6.66 1.23
CA GLN A 116 -8.53 -7.10 1.73
C GLN A 116 -9.13 -6.01 2.62
N VAL A 117 -10.25 -5.46 2.22
CA VAL A 117 -11.01 -4.51 3.04
C VAL A 117 -11.66 -5.28 4.19
N LYS A 118 -11.31 -4.89 5.41
CA LYS A 118 -11.77 -5.57 6.64
C LYS A 118 -13.20 -5.16 6.98
N THR A 119 -14.14 -5.52 6.11
CA THR A 119 -15.58 -5.38 6.36
C THR A 119 -16.24 -6.75 6.33
N THR A 120 -17.04 -7.05 7.33
CA THR A 120 -17.78 -8.33 7.42
C THR A 120 -19.11 -8.27 6.68
N ALA A 121 -19.71 -7.07 6.56
CA ALA A 121 -21.01 -6.91 5.92
C ALA A 121 -20.97 -7.09 4.41
N TYR A 122 -19.86 -6.67 3.78
CA TYR A 122 -19.66 -6.77 2.35
C TYR A 122 -18.17 -6.96 2.04
N PRO A 123 -17.68 -8.20 1.98
CA PRO A 123 -16.26 -8.48 1.70
C PRO A 123 -15.82 -7.90 0.38
N VAL A 124 -14.66 -7.25 0.38
CA VAL A 124 -14.03 -6.69 -0.82
C VAL A 124 -12.54 -7.01 -0.80
N VAL A 125 -12.04 -7.46 -1.93
CA VAL A 125 -10.60 -7.62 -2.18
C VAL A 125 -10.25 -6.89 -3.45
N LEU A 126 -9.14 -6.19 -3.45
CA LEU A 126 -8.69 -5.47 -4.64
C LEU A 126 -7.18 -5.46 -4.78
N LEU A 127 -6.71 -5.50 -6.01
CA LEU A 127 -5.39 -5.06 -6.42
C LEU A 127 -5.56 -3.79 -7.24
N PRO A 128 -5.07 -2.63 -6.77
CA PRO A 128 -5.23 -1.39 -7.52
C PRO A 128 -4.53 -1.45 -8.88
N ALA A 129 -5.06 -0.71 -9.84
CA ALA A 129 -4.37 -0.49 -11.10
C ALA A 129 -3.01 0.19 -10.84
N PRO A 130 -1.92 -0.23 -11.52
CA PRO A 130 -0.62 0.41 -11.37
C PRO A 130 -0.67 1.87 -11.85
N VAL A 131 0.01 2.76 -11.14
CA VAL A 131 0.13 4.17 -11.53
C VAL A 131 0.94 4.26 -12.83
N GLY A 132 0.42 5.03 -13.81
CA GLY A 132 1.09 5.27 -15.08
C GLY A 132 0.94 4.14 -16.11
N VAL A 133 0.12 3.14 -15.85
CA VAL A 133 -0.26 2.11 -16.82
C VAL A 133 -1.63 2.44 -17.37
N ASP A 134 -1.71 2.76 -18.67
CA ASP A 134 -2.97 3.00 -19.35
C ASP A 134 -3.75 1.70 -19.52
N GLY A 135 -5.03 1.76 -19.23
CA GLY A 135 -5.91 0.59 -19.32
C GLY A 135 -7.34 0.92 -18.91
N GLN A 136 -8.16 -0.11 -18.80
CA GLN A 136 -9.59 0.04 -18.48
C GLN A 136 -10.05 -1.04 -17.52
N TRP A 137 -10.98 -0.65 -16.64
CA TRP A 137 -11.74 -1.59 -15.83
C TRP A 137 -12.82 -2.27 -16.68
N GLN A 138 -12.81 -3.59 -16.67
CA GLN A 138 -13.79 -4.42 -17.38
C GLN A 138 -14.58 -5.23 -16.37
N GLU A 139 -15.90 -5.17 -16.46
CA GLU A 139 -16.78 -6.05 -15.72
C GLU A 139 -16.66 -7.48 -16.27
N VAL A 140 -16.37 -8.43 -15.39
CA VAL A 140 -16.26 -9.87 -15.71
C VAL A 140 -17.50 -10.60 -15.23
N ALA A 141 -18.02 -10.21 -14.07
CA ALA A 141 -19.24 -10.74 -13.50
C ALA A 141 -19.94 -9.71 -12.60
N ASN A 142 -21.25 -9.75 -12.60
CA ASN A 142 -22.12 -8.95 -11.75
C ASN A 142 -23.40 -9.74 -11.50
N ASP A 143 -23.41 -10.54 -10.43
CA ASP A 143 -24.48 -11.47 -10.10
C ASP A 143 -24.66 -11.59 -8.57
N GLU A 144 -25.46 -12.54 -8.11
CA GLU A 144 -25.73 -12.78 -6.69
C GLU A 144 -24.47 -13.11 -5.89
N ARG A 145 -23.43 -13.69 -6.53
CA ARG A 145 -22.12 -13.99 -5.94
C ARG A 145 -21.29 -12.72 -5.70
N GLY A 146 -21.64 -11.59 -6.31
CA GLY A 146 -20.96 -10.31 -6.16
C GLY A 146 -20.51 -9.70 -7.48
N LEU A 147 -19.46 -8.88 -7.38
CA LEU A 147 -18.85 -8.19 -8.52
C LEU A 147 -17.43 -8.73 -8.75
N LYS A 148 -17.07 -8.86 -10.03
CA LYS A 148 -15.71 -9.22 -10.46
C LYS A 148 -15.30 -8.28 -11.59
N TYR A 149 -14.26 -7.48 -11.33
CA TYR A 149 -13.69 -6.54 -12.29
C TYR A 149 -12.21 -6.83 -12.47
N HIS A 150 -11.73 -6.69 -13.70
CA HIS A 150 -10.32 -6.70 -14.04
C HIS A 150 -9.91 -5.36 -14.65
N TYR A 151 -8.77 -4.84 -14.23
CA TYR A 151 -8.10 -3.75 -14.93
C TYR A 151 -7.16 -4.38 -15.97
N LYS A 152 -7.42 -4.09 -17.24
CA LYS A 152 -6.58 -4.56 -18.34
C LYS A 152 -5.86 -3.41 -18.99
N ASP A 153 -4.56 -3.60 -19.26
CA ASP A 153 -3.77 -2.66 -20.05
C ASP A 153 -4.11 -2.73 -21.56
N ALA A 154 -3.40 -1.94 -22.36
CA ALA A 154 -3.61 -1.86 -23.80
C ALA A 154 -3.42 -3.22 -24.52
N ASP A 155 -2.57 -4.09 -23.97
CA ASP A 155 -2.28 -5.43 -24.51
C ASP A 155 -3.29 -6.48 -24.01
N GLY A 156 -4.26 -6.07 -23.19
CA GLY A 156 -5.25 -6.96 -22.60
C GLY A 156 -4.75 -7.73 -21.37
N THR A 157 -3.54 -7.45 -20.90
CA THR A 157 -2.97 -8.08 -19.71
C THR A 157 -3.63 -7.53 -18.46
N ILE A 158 -4.02 -8.42 -17.53
CA ILE A 158 -4.61 -8.01 -16.25
C ILE A 158 -3.51 -7.41 -15.37
N ARG A 159 -3.75 -6.17 -14.90
CA ARG A 159 -2.84 -5.42 -14.03
C ARG A 159 -3.45 -5.09 -12.67
N GLY A 160 -4.74 -5.28 -12.52
CA GLY A 160 -5.46 -5.04 -11.28
C GLY A 160 -6.80 -5.77 -11.28
N TYR A 161 -7.41 -5.88 -10.12
CA TYR A 161 -8.73 -6.50 -9.99
C TYR A 161 -9.51 -5.97 -8.79
N VAL A 162 -10.83 -6.13 -8.82
CA VAL A 162 -11.73 -5.93 -7.69
C VAL A 162 -12.69 -7.10 -7.63
N PHE A 163 -12.74 -7.77 -6.49
CA PHE A 163 -13.67 -8.85 -6.20
C PHE A 163 -14.49 -8.54 -4.95
N THR A 164 -15.75 -8.89 -4.97
CA THR A 164 -16.63 -8.72 -3.82
C THR A 164 -17.36 -10.02 -3.47
N LYS A 165 -17.85 -10.12 -2.24
CA LYS A 165 -18.60 -11.27 -1.71
C LYS A 165 -17.86 -12.60 -1.98
N ASP A 166 -18.54 -13.56 -2.63
CA ASP A 166 -18.00 -14.91 -2.88
C ASP A 166 -16.81 -14.90 -3.86
N TYR A 167 -16.75 -13.92 -4.77
CA TYR A 167 -15.60 -13.78 -5.66
C TYR A 167 -14.28 -13.44 -4.94
N CYS A 168 -14.34 -13.01 -3.67
CA CYS A 168 -13.14 -12.82 -2.86
C CYS A 168 -12.33 -14.12 -2.67
N GLN A 169 -12.94 -15.29 -2.85
CA GLN A 169 -12.28 -16.59 -2.79
C GLN A 169 -11.30 -16.80 -3.97
N ASP A 170 -11.54 -16.15 -5.11
CA ASP A 170 -10.70 -16.24 -6.31
C ASP A 170 -9.37 -15.46 -6.17
N ARG A 171 -9.19 -14.71 -5.06
CA ARG A 171 -8.01 -13.88 -4.80
C ARG A 171 -6.70 -14.64 -4.95
N MET A 172 -6.59 -15.80 -4.30
CA MET A 172 -5.31 -16.51 -4.23
C MET A 172 -4.86 -17.01 -5.61
N ASP A 173 -5.80 -17.45 -6.43
CA ASP A 173 -5.51 -17.91 -7.79
C ASP A 173 -5.16 -16.74 -8.69
N MET A 174 -5.84 -15.58 -8.52
CA MET A 174 -5.52 -14.37 -9.27
C MET A 174 -4.15 -13.81 -8.88
N ASP A 175 -3.84 -13.72 -7.58
CA ASP A 175 -2.53 -13.26 -7.11
C ASP A 175 -1.40 -14.18 -7.61
N ARG A 176 -1.62 -15.49 -7.68
CA ARG A 176 -0.67 -16.46 -8.24
C ARG A 176 -0.45 -16.19 -9.74
N ALA A 177 -1.52 -16.11 -10.53
CA ALA A 177 -1.44 -15.86 -11.95
C ALA A 177 -0.70 -14.55 -12.28
N LEU A 178 -0.97 -13.49 -11.49
CA LEU A 178 -0.27 -12.21 -11.65
C LEU A 178 1.20 -12.29 -11.24
N SER A 179 1.54 -13.06 -10.20
CA SER A 179 2.93 -13.30 -9.80
C SER A 179 3.72 -14.01 -10.89
N GLU A 180 3.14 -15.01 -11.53
CA GLU A 180 3.75 -15.75 -12.64
C GLU A 180 3.99 -14.83 -13.86
N GLN A 181 3.04 -13.96 -14.19
CA GLN A 181 3.21 -12.95 -15.24
C GLN A 181 4.36 -11.97 -14.93
N MET A 182 4.49 -11.55 -13.66
CA MET A 182 5.56 -10.62 -13.25
C MET A 182 6.95 -11.26 -13.26
N THR A 183 7.05 -12.57 -13.06
CA THR A 183 8.33 -13.30 -13.05
C THR A 183 8.76 -13.81 -14.42
N GLY A 184 7.90 -13.73 -15.44
CA GLY A 184 8.18 -14.23 -16.79
C GLY A 184 8.27 -15.77 -16.86
N VAL A 185 7.86 -16.47 -15.83
CA VAL A 185 7.77 -17.94 -15.80
C VAL A 185 6.32 -18.29 -16.16
N ALA A 186 6.09 -18.57 -17.46
CA ALA A 186 4.90 -19.32 -17.86
C ALA A 186 5.01 -20.74 -17.33
N ALA A 187 3.91 -21.27 -16.80
CA ALA A 187 3.81 -22.64 -16.34
C ALA A 187 3.98 -23.65 -17.50
#